data_7a47120668e8cdc39a4257ea7ea31866
#
_entry.id   7a47120668e8cdc39a4257ea7ea31866
#
_cell.length_a   1.000
_cell.length_b   1.000
_cell.length_c   1.000
_cell.angle_alpha   90.00
_cell.angle_beta   90.00
_cell.angle_gamma   90.00
#
_symmetry.space_group_name_H-M   'P 1'
#
loop_
_entity.id
_entity.type
_entity.pdbx_description
1 polymer ?
#
loop_
_entity_poly.entity_id
_entity_poly.type
_entity_poly.pdbx_seq_one_letter_code
_entity_poly.pdbx_strand_id
1 'polypeptide(L)'
;ASLQPTFYYYLKDHLGNIRAVVSPTATNSVHIDQTSEYYPFGVNISKNFTSTTINKYKYNGKEEQEMPGHWLDYGARFYDPQMGRFTTVDPLTEKNNSQSGFVYAANNPIKYIDFMGLDSAQRAQAVQKADEYVNKNPGDSYPTSQDKSDGKFRGKPGEKVDCSGMVDNCLMAGDEPSSINNGQDNGVKNIVAQSDKVGDKDNMTEAIEGNAVTLNNTRSEPLDPKKDLSHIGIITQIERDDNGNITTLKIAHSSGTAGSGKSGPRYDYAIKDGKSLYWGKRITGVYKWDKKPDK
;
A
#
# COMPACT_ATOMS: atom_id res chain seq x y z
N ALA A 1 -0.67 45.31 15.59
CA ALA A 1 0.32 44.25 15.53
C ALA A 1 -0.05 43.34 14.37
N SER A 2 0.85 43.16 13.37
CA SER A 2 0.63 42.22 12.31
C SER A 2 0.73 40.80 12.89
N LEU A 3 -0.31 39.99 12.73
CA LEU A 3 -0.28 38.59 13.07
C LEU A 3 0.70 37.90 12.11
N GLN A 4 1.86 37.48 12.63
CA GLN A 4 2.78 36.64 11.86
C GLN A 4 2.27 35.20 11.93
N PRO A 5 2.17 34.48 10.81
CA PRO A 5 1.77 33.08 10.82
C PRO A 5 2.82 32.26 11.57
N THR A 6 2.38 31.40 12.47
CA THR A 6 3.24 30.41 13.15
C THR A 6 3.15 29.11 12.35
N PHE A 7 4.30 28.61 11.92
CA PHE A 7 4.40 27.35 11.21
C PHE A 7 4.68 26.21 12.19
N TYR A 8 3.97 25.10 12.02
CA TYR A 8 4.16 23.87 12.78
C TYR A 8 4.63 22.76 11.85
N TYR A 9 5.59 21.97 12.30
CA TYR A 9 6.13 20.83 11.56
C TYR A 9 5.83 19.54 12.31
N TYR A 10 5.45 18.50 11.58
CA TYR A 10 5.10 17.20 12.13
C TYR A 10 6.23 16.21 11.93
N LEU A 11 6.75 15.65 13.01
CA LEU A 11 7.66 14.51 12.96
C LEU A 11 6.81 13.23 13.07
N LYS A 12 6.85 12.43 12.01
CA LYS A 12 6.04 11.22 11.87
C LYS A 12 6.92 9.98 11.94
N ASP A 13 6.36 8.86 12.41
CA ASP A 13 6.98 7.55 12.29
C ASP A 13 6.61 6.85 10.95
N HIS A 14 7.08 5.62 10.77
CA HIS A 14 6.88 4.84 9.54
C HIS A 14 5.41 4.49 9.23
N LEU A 15 4.51 4.60 10.21
CA LEU A 15 3.07 4.41 10.05
C LEU A 15 2.31 5.74 9.88
N GLY A 16 3.03 6.87 9.75
CA GLY A 16 2.43 8.20 9.66
C GLY A 16 1.91 8.75 10.99
N ASN A 17 2.19 8.10 12.13
CA ASN A 17 1.82 8.63 13.44
C ASN A 17 2.57 9.91 13.74
N ILE A 18 1.88 10.97 14.15
CA ILE A 18 2.52 12.22 14.56
C ILE A 18 3.14 12.03 15.93
N ARG A 19 4.47 11.94 15.99
CA ARG A 19 5.26 11.69 17.19
C ARG A 19 5.64 12.98 17.91
N ALA A 20 5.88 14.05 17.14
CA ALA A 20 6.09 15.37 17.70
C ALA A 20 5.54 16.46 16.77
N VAL A 21 5.11 17.56 17.38
CA VAL A 21 4.83 18.82 16.72
C VAL A 21 5.85 19.82 17.19
N VAL A 22 6.49 20.51 16.24
CA VAL A 22 7.56 21.47 16.55
C VAL A 22 7.33 22.78 15.82
N SER A 23 7.76 23.88 16.44
CA SER A 23 7.72 25.22 15.85
C SER A 23 9.11 25.87 15.88
N PRO A 24 9.45 26.74 14.92
CA PRO A 24 10.70 27.50 14.95
C PRO A 24 10.65 28.58 16.04
N THR A 25 11.76 28.82 16.69
CA THR A 25 11.92 29.93 17.61
C THR A 25 12.65 31.10 16.97
N ALA A 26 12.56 32.28 17.54
CA ALA A 26 13.26 33.47 17.06
C ALA A 26 14.79 33.35 17.07
N THR A 27 15.34 32.40 17.84
CA THR A 27 16.79 32.16 17.99
C THR A 27 17.31 31.05 17.07
N ASN A 28 16.62 30.74 15.99
CA ASN A 28 17.00 29.70 15.05
C ASN A 28 17.13 28.29 15.69
N SER A 29 16.37 28.05 16.74
CA SER A 29 16.20 26.77 17.43
C SER A 29 14.78 26.26 17.25
N VAL A 30 14.50 25.05 17.67
CA VAL A 30 13.21 24.40 17.55
C VAL A 30 12.58 24.22 18.92
N HIS A 31 11.33 24.62 19.06
CA HIS A 31 10.50 24.34 20.24
C HIS A 31 9.67 23.08 20.00
N ILE A 32 9.59 22.19 20.97
CA ILE A 32 8.71 21.03 20.95
C ILE A 32 7.37 21.43 21.56
N ASP A 33 6.35 21.58 20.72
CA ASP A 33 5.02 22.00 21.14
C ASP A 33 4.20 20.83 21.69
N GLN A 34 4.37 19.64 21.10
CA GLN A 34 3.66 18.44 21.49
C GLN A 34 4.50 17.19 21.22
N THR A 35 4.44 16.21 22.12
CA THR A 35 4.92 14.85 21.88
C THR A 35 3.75 13.88 21.99
N SER A 36 3.75 12.82 21.19
CA SER A 36 2.71 11.79 21.20
C SER A 36 3.33 10.41 21.12
N GLU A 37 2.89 9.54 22.04
CA GLU A 37 3.26 8.14 22.08
C GLU A 37 1.98 7.30 21.98
N TYR A 38 2.05 6.18 21.26
CA TYR A 38 0.90 5.36 20.99
C TYR A 38 1.17 3.90 21.31
N TYR A 39 0.16 3.23 21.88
CA TYR A 39 0.08 1.79 21.84
C TYR A 39 -0.14 1.30 20.40
N PRO A 40 0.14 0.03 20.10
CA PRO A 40 0.03 -0.50 18.72
C PRO A 40 -1.30 -0.16 18.03
N PHE A 41 -2.42 -0.19 18.72
CA PHE A 41 -3.74 0.15 18.20
C PHE A 41 -4.10 1.65 18.32
N GLY A 42 -3.14 2.52 18.63
CA GLY A 42 -3.32 3.96 18.51
C GLY A 42 -3.83 4.68 19.76
N VAL A 43 -4.00 3.98 20.89
CA VAL A 43 -4.27 4.65 22.17
C VAL A 43 -3.11 5.57 22.50
N ASN A 44 -3.39 6.87 22.66
CA ASN A 44 -2.38 7.87 23.03
C ASN A 44 -2.08 7.79 24.53
N ILE A 45 -0.80 7.60 24.87
CA ILE A 45 -0.32 7.51 26.27
C ILE A 45 0.42 8.77 26.71
N SER A 46 0.64 9.73 25.83
CA SER A 46 1.37 10.97 26.16
C SER A 46 0.51 11.95 26.91
N LYS A 47 1.06 12.52 27.95
CA LYS A 47 0.41 13.52 28.81
C LYS A 47 1.03 14.93 28.70
N ASN A 48 2.04 15.11 27.87
CA ASN A 48 2.81 16.35 27.82
C ASN A 48 2.37 17.23 26.64
N PHE A 49 1.54 18.20 26.92
CA PHE A 49 1.19 19.27 25.98
C PHE A 49 1.76 20.58 26.57
N THR A 50 2.68 21.21 25.87
CA THR A 50 3.26 22.49 26.26
C THR A 50 2.65 23.68 25.53
N SER A 51 1.83 23.42 24.51
CA SER A 51 1.17 24.45 23.69
C SER A 51 -0.32 24.58 24.04
N THR A 52 -0.84 25.79 23.93
CA THR A 52 -2.28 26.09 24.00
C THR A 52 -3.04 25.62 22.76
N THR A 53 -2.33 25.31 21.68
CA THR A 53 -2.92 24.83 20.41
C THR A 53 -2.68 23.32 20.31
N ILE A 54 -3.72 22.55 20.61
CA ILE A 54 -3.68 21.09 20.52
C ILE A 54 -3.83 20.70 19.04
N ASN A 55 -2.81 20.00 18.51
CA ASN A 55 -2.92 19.39 17.20
C ASN A 55 -3.92 18.22 17.26
N LYS A 56 -4.93 18.24 16.38
CA LYS A 56 -5.97 17.20 16.31
C LYS A 56 -5.51 15.97 15.54
N TYR A 57 -4.53 16.09 14.66
CA TYR A 57 -3.99 14.97 13.90
C TYR A 57 -3.04 14.13 14.75
N LYS A 58 -3.33 12.84 14.89
CA LYS A 58 -2.68 11.93 15.84
C LYS A 58 -2.16 10.68 15.16
N TYR A 59 -2.72 9.55 15.55
CA TYR A 59 -2.38 8.20 15.06
C TYR A 59 -2.67 8.08 13.56
N ASN A 60 -1.72 7.56 12.78
CA ASN A 60 -1.71 7.50 11.29
C ASN A 60 -1.99 8.86 10.61
N GLY A 61 -1.76 9.98 11.30
CA GLY A 61 -2.10 11.30 10.80
C GLY A 61 -3.60 11.57 10.70
N LYS A 62 -4.44 10.79 11.36
CA LYS A 62 -5.91 10.95 11.37
C LYS A 62 -6.35 11.95 12.42
N GLU A 63 -7.45 12.66 12.13
CA GLU A 63 -8.01 13.65 13.02
C GLU A 63 -8.75 12.98 14.18
N GLU A 64 -8.36 13.37 15.41
CA GLU A 64 -9.03 12.96 16.64
C GLU A 64 -10.25 13.84 16.86
N GLN A 65 -11.41 13.22 17.05
CA GLN A 65 -12.67 13.91 17.26
C GLN A 65 -12.85 14.27 18.73
N GLU A 66 -13.37 15.48 18.99
CA GLU A 66 -13.63 16.02 20.35
C GLU A 66 -14.90 15.43 20.98
N MET A 67 -15.14 14.13 20.81
CA MET A 67 -16.30 13.43 21.40
C MET A 67 -15.85 12.40 22.43
N PRO A 68 -16.74 11.92 23.32
CA PRO A 68 -16.41 10.82 24.21
C PRO A 68 -15.88 9.62 23.41
N GLY A 69 -14.71 9.09 23.80
CA GLY A 69 -14.05 7.99 23.11
C GLY A 69 -12.85 8.41 22.24
N HIS A 70 -12.69 9.70 21.93
CA HIS A 70 -11.56 10.22 21.15
C HIS A 70 -11.33 9.44 19.84
N TRP A 71 -12.40 9.22 19.09
CA TRP A 71 -12.34 8.43 17.86
C TRP A 71 -11.56 9.15 16.77
N LEU A 72 -10.93 8.38 15.91
CA LEU A 72 -10.14 8.89 14.79
C LEU A 72 -10.96 8.81 13.50
N ASP A 73 -10.97 9.91 12.75
CA ASP A 73 -11.68 10.00 11.47
C ASP A 73 -10.82 9.41 10.34
N TYR A 74 -11.21 8.25 9.82
CA TYR A 74 -10.59 7.61 8.67
C TYR A 74 -11.29 7.95 7.34
N GLY A 75 -12.31 8.81 7.37
CA GLY A 75 -13.10 9.22 6.22
C GLY A 75 -14.36 8.39 6.07
N ALA A 76 -14.27 7.14 5.69
CA ALA A 76 -15.45 6.29 5.55
C ALA A 76 -15.99 5.79 6.89
N ARG A 77 -15.15 5.64 7.91
CA ARG A 77 -15.51 5.14 9.24
C ARG A 77 -14.75 5.86 10.33
N PHE A 78 -15.35 5.89 11.52
CA PHE A 78 -14.63 6.26 12.75
C PHE A 78 -13.96 5.03 13.36
N TYR A 79 -12.74 5.22 13.83
CA TYR A 79 -11.94 4.20 14.49
C TYR A 79 -11.83 4.49 15.98
N ASP A 80 -12.13 3.49 16.80
CA ASP A 80 -11.97 3.56 18.26
C ASP A 80 -10.63 2.90 18.64
N PRO A 81 -9.62 3.69 19.03
CA PRO A 81 -8.32 3.14 19.41
C PRO A 81 -8.36 2.35 20.73
N GLN A 82 -9.33 2.63 21.61
CA GLN A 82 -9.46 1.91 22.88
C GLN A 82 -9.95 0.48 22.64
N MET A 83 -10.86 0.31 21.68
CA MET A 83 -11.35 -1.01 21.26
C MET A 83 -10.45 -1.68 20.22
N GLY A 84 -9.61 -0.90 19.54
CA GLY A 84 -8.79 -1.36 18.41
C GLY A 84 -9.62 -1.75 17.18
N ARG A 85 -10.79 -1.11 16.98
CA ARG A 85 -11.77 -1.48 15.96
C ARG A 85 -12.46 -0.26 15.37
N PHE A 86 -13.02 -0.41 14.17
CA PHE A 86 -13.96 0.55 13.62
C PHE A 86 -15.29 0.52 14.37
N THR A 87 -15.96 1.66 14.43
CA THR A 87 -17.25 1.84 15.14
C THR A 87 -18.44 1.34 14.32
N THR A 88 -18.26 1.18 13.01
CA THR A 88 -19.27 0.68 12.07
C THR A 88 -18.73 -0.48 11.25
N VAL A 89 -19.63 -1.31 10.72
CA VAL A 89 -19.30 -2.40 9.82
C VAL A 89 -18.70 -1.83 8.53
N ASP A 90 -17.68 -2.50 8.00
CA ASP A 90 -17.13 -2.17 6.69
C ASP A 90 -18.23 -2.28 5.61
N PRO A 91 -18.50 -1.24 4.84
CA PRO A 91 -19.43 -1.32 3.71
C PRO A 91 -19.06 -2.41 2.68
N LEU A 92 -17.81 -2.84 2.67
CA LEU A 92 -17.27 -3.89 1.79
C LEU A 92 -17.19 -5.26 2.46
N THR A 93 -17.76 -5.43 3.66
CA THR A 93 -17.71 -6.71 4.43
C THR A 93 -18.22 -7.90 3.65
N GLU A 94 -19.25 -7.73 2.81
CA GLU A 94 -19.80 -8.83 2.01
C GLU A 94 -18.77 -9.42 1.03
N LYS A 95 -17.73 -8.64 0.70
CA LYS A 95 -16.62 -9.06 -0.17
C LYS A 95 -15.49 -9.78 0.59
N ASN A 96 -15.52 -9.77 1.94
CA ASN A 96 -14.46 -10.33 2.77
C ASN A 96 -15.02 -11.12 3.95
N ASN A 97 -15.38 -12.36 3.71
CA ASN A 97 -15.94 -13.26 4.72
C ASN A 97 -14.89 -13.83 5.70
N SER A 98 -13.60 -13.57 5.49
CA SER A 98 -12.53 -14.15 6.30
C SER A 98 -12.24 -13.38 7.59
N GLN A 99 -12.73 -12.15 7.72
CA GLN A 99 -12.51 -11.28 8.88
C GLN A 99 -13.79 -10.54 9.30
N SER A 100 -13.80 -10.09 10.56
CA SER A 100 -14.88 -9.25 11.07
C SER A 100 -14.93 -7.92 10.34
N GLY A 101 -16.12 -7.45 9.96
CA GLY A 101 -16.32 -6.14 9.34
C GLY A 101 -15.90 -4.92 10.19
N PHE A 102 -15.52 -5.13 11.45
CA PHE A 102 -15.02 -4.09 12.36
C PHE A 102 -13.50 -4.09 12.48
N VAL A 103 -12.79 -5.02 11.82
CA VAL A 103 -11.35 -5.18 11.98
C VAL A 103 -10.61 -3.95 11.46
N TYR A 104 -9.54 -3.58 12.17
CA TYR A 104 -8.59 -2.55 11.76
C TYR A 104 -7.26 -3.22 11.39
N ALA A 105 -6.68 -2.82 10.24
CA ALA A 105 -5.35 -3.19 9.78
C ALA A 105 -5.07 -4.72 9.85
N ALA A 106 -6.06 -5.56 9.55
CA ALA A 106 -5.99 -7.02 9.63
C ALA A 106 -5.47 -7.54 11.00
N ASN A 107 -5.77 -6.85 12.11
CA ASN A 107 -5.25 -7.08 13.47
C ASN A 107 -3.71 -7.01 13.58
N ASN A 108 -3.04 -6.35 12.65
CA ASN A 108 -1.59 -6.12 12.68
C ASN A 108 -1.24 -4.64 12.46
N PRO A 109 -1.58 -3.75 13.42
CA PRO A 109 -1.46 -2.30 13.29
C PRO A 109 -0.01 -1.80 13.36
N ILE A 110 0.96 -2.65 13.68
CA ILE A 110 2.39 -2.31 13.63
C ILE A 110 2.91 -2.35 12.19
N LYS A 111 2.29 -3.18 11.37
CA LYS A 111 2.72 -3.39 9.97
C LYS A 111 1.81 -2.70 8.96
N TYR A 112 0.52 -2.59 9.26
CA TYR A 112 -0.50 -2.12 8.33
C TYR A 112 -1.28 -0.94 8.89
N ILE A 113 -1.71 -0.06 7.99
CA ILE A 113 -2.67 1.00 8.27
C ILE A 113 -3.89 0.82 7.36
N ASP A 114 -5.07 1.21 7.85
CA ASP A 114 -6.24 1.40 7.00
C ASP A 114 -6.25 2.84 6.50
N PHE A 115 -6.09 3.06 5.21
CA PHE A 115 -5.93 4.42 4.66
C PHE A 115 -7.24 5.22 4.71
N MET A 116 -8.38 4.59 4.41
CA MET A 116 -9.68 5.28 4.29
C MET A 116 -10.80 4.66 5.13
N GLY A 117 -10.49 3.71 6.00
CA GLY A 117 -11.52 2.98 6.73
C GLY A 117 -12.35 2.05 5.82
N LEU A 118 -11.78 1.58 4.72
CA LEU A 118 -12.40 0.69 3.75
C LEU A 118 -11.38 -0.35 3.28
N ASP A 119 -11.76 -1.63 3.28
CA ASP A 119 -11.07 -2.74 2.59
C ASP A 119 -9.56 -2.91 2.91
N SER A 120 -9.16 -2.57 4.13
CA SER A 120 -7.77 -2.71 4.57
C SER A 120 -7.29 -4.16 4.67
N ALA A 121 -8.20 -5.10 4.95
CA ALA A 121 -7.83 -6.48 5.22
C ALA A 121 -7.31 -7.20 3.96
N GLN A 122 -7.99 -7.08 2.82
CA GLN A 122 -7.55 -7.70 1.56
C GLN A 122 -6.24 -7.07 1.07
N ARG A 123 -6.11 -5.75 1.13
CA ARG A 123 -4.89 -5.05 0.74
C ARG A 123 -3.71 -5.39 1.64
N ALA A 124 -3.94 -5.41 2.95
CA ALA A 124 -2.91 -5.84 3.91
C ALA A 124 -2.47 -7.28 3.65
N GLN A 125 -3.42 -8.19 3.35
CA GLN A 125 -3.11 -9.57 2.98
C GLN A 125 -2.34 -9.65 1.66
N ALA A 126 -2.71 -8.84 0.66
CA ALA A 126 -1.99 -8.79 -0.62
C ALA A 126 -0.54 -8.33 -0.43
N VAL A 127 -0.30 -7.29 0.36
CA VAL A 127 1.04 -6.81 0.71
C VAL A 127 1.82 -7.88 1.49
N GLN A 128 1.19 -8.47 2.52
CA GLN A 128 1.82 -9.55 3.29
C GLN A 128 2.21 -10.74 2.42
N LYS A 129 1.35 -11.12 1.49
CA LYS A 129 1.64 -12.23 0.58
C LYS A 129 2.75 -11.87 -0.40
N ALA A 130 2.80 -10.64 -0.88
CA ALA A 130 3.88 -10.13 -1.71
C ALA A 130 5.22 -10.15 -0.97
N ASP A 131 5.25 -9.72 0.30
CA ASP A 131 6.41 -9.80 1.18
C ASP A 131 6.88 -11.27 1.36
N GLU A 132 5.94 -12.20 1.53
CA GLU A 132 6.24 -13.62 1.68
C GLU A 132 6.91 -14.18 0.41
N TYR A 133 6.42 -13.81 -0.78
CA TYR A 133 7.04 -14.19 -2.05
C TYR A 133 8.47 -13.67 -2.17
N VAL A 134 8.70 -12.40 -1.88
CA VAL A 134 10.03 -11.80 -1.99
C VAL A 134 11.01 -12.39 -0.97
N ASN A 135 10.57 -12.55 0.29
CA ASN A 135 11.43 -13.07 1.36
C ASN A 135 11.80 -14.55 1.18
N LYS A 136 10.91 -15.34 0.58
CA LYS A 136 11.16 -16.77 0.30
C LYS A 136 11.75 -17.03 -1.08
N ASN A 137 12.07 -15.98 -1.88
CA ASN A 137 12.65 -16.17 -3.20
C ASN A 137 14.07 -16.78 -3.10
N PRO A 138 14.29 -18.01 -3.63
CA PRO A 138 15.62 -18.65 -3.62
C PRO A 138 16.60 -17.98 -4.60
N GLY A 139 16.14 -17.06 -5.45
CA GLY A 139 16.96 -16.35 -6.44
C GLY A 139 16.90 -16.90 -7.87
N ASP A 140 16.19 -18.02 -8.07
CA ASP A 140 15.95 -18.62 -9.39
C ASP A 140 14.53 -19.22 -9.44
N SER A 141 13.53 -18.38 -9.13
CA SER A 141 12.13 -18.80 -9.07
C SER A 141 11.27 -18.18 -10.18
N TYR A 142 11.87 -17.59 -11.22
CA TYR A 142 11.11 -17.18 -12.39
C TYR A 142 10.99 -18.36 -13.37
N PRO A 143 9.77 -18.70 -13.85
CA PRO A 143 9.57 -19.86 -14.70
C PRO A 143 10.22 -19.68 -16.07
N THR A 144 10.83 -20.74 -16.57
CA THR A 144 11.33 -20.86 -17.95
C THR A 144 10.16 -21.01 -18.95
N SER A 145 10.47 -20.96 -20.24
CA SER A 145 9.45 -21.22 -21.27
C SER A 145 8.88 -22.63 -21.15
N GLN A 146 9.69 -23.62 -20.74
CA GLN A 146 9.23 -24.99 -20.52
C GLN A 146 8.31 -25.08 -19.28
N ASP A 147 8.70 -24.44 -18.17
CA ASP A 147 7.85 -24.40 -16.96
C ASP A 147 6.47 -23.79 -17.27
N LYS A 148 6.42 -22.74 -18.11
CA LYS A 148 5.16 -22.11 -18.54
C LYS A 148 4.31 -23.03 -19.39
N SER A 149 4.92 -23.77 -20.33
CA SER A 149 4.20 -24.75 -21.14
C SER A 149 3.66 -25.92 -20.31
N ASP A 150 4.33 -26.25 -19.21
CA ASP A 150 3.93 -27.28 -18.25
C ASP A 150 2.94 -26.76 -17.17
N GLY A 151 2.51 -25.50 -17.26
CA GLY A 151 1.62 -24.87 -16.28
C GLY A 151 2.28 -24.53 -14.93
N LYS A 152 3.61 -24.61 -14.83
CA LYS A 152 4.39 -24.37 -13.59
C LYS A 152 4.84 -22.93 -13.45
N PHE A 153 3.89 -21.98 -13.38
CA PHE A 153 4.20 -20.55 -13.29
C PHE A 153 3.39 -19.81 -12.22
N ARG A 154 2.67 -20.55 -11.38
CA ARG A 154 1.82 -20.03 -10.30
C ARG A 154 2.16 -20.62 -8.95
N GLY A 155 3.42 -20.89 -8.74
CA GLY A 155 3.89 -21.49 -7.50
C GLY A 155 3.60 -20.64 -6.26
N LYS A 156 3.61 -21.30 -5.10
CA LYS A 156 3.55 -20.67 -3.80
C LYS A 156 4.85 -19.91 -3.49
N PRO A 157 4.92 -19.09 -2.42
CA PRO A 157 6.17 -18.46 -1.99
C PRO A 157 7.30 -19.49 -1.82
N GLY A 158 8.41 -19.28 -2.54
CA GLY A 158 9.54 -20.21 -2.63
C GLY A 158 9.54 -21.10 -3.86
N GLU A 159 8.46 -21.13 -4.62
CA GLU A 159 8.32 -21.90 -5.87
C GLU A 159 8.42 -20.97 -7.11
N LYS A 160 8.42 -21.57 -8.30
CA LYS A 160 8.46 -20.80 -9.56
C LYS A 160 7.16 -20.05 -9.80
N VAL A 161 7.24 -18.73 -9.94
CA VAL A 161 6.10 -17.85 -10.17
C VAL A 161 6.45 -16.70 -11.13
N ASP A 162 5.60 -16.41 -12.09
CA ASP A 162 5.72 -15.22 -12.94
C ASP A 162 5.00 -14.00 -12.31
N CYS A 163 5.06 -12.85 -12.99
CA CYS A 163 4.47 -11.62 -12.45
C CYS A 163 2.95 -11.72 -12.27
N SER A 164 2.24 -12.32 -13.20
CA SER A 164 0.79 -12.45 -13.13
C SER A 164 0.35 -13.49 -12.09
N GLY A 165 1.04 -14.61 -12.00
CA GLY A 165 0.78 -15.64 -10.98
C GLY A 165 1.05 -15.14 -9.56
N MET A 166 2.13 -14.37 -9.36
CA MET A 166 2.42 -13.77 -8.07
C MET A 166 1.32 -12.78 -7.65
N VAL A 167 0.92 -11.87 -8.55
CA VAL A 167 -0.11 -10.85 -8.24
C VAL A 167 -1.46 -11.50 -8.02
N ASP A 168 -1.86 -12.47 -8.84
CA ASP A 168 -3.08 -13.24 -8.67
C ASP A 168 -3.15 -13.87 -7.27
N ASN A 169 -2.09 -14.59 -6.88
CA ASN A 169 -2.01 -15.19 -5.55
C ASN A 169 -1.98 -14.17 -4.39
N CYS A 170 -1.46 -12.96 -4.63
CA CYS A 170 -1.47 -11.90 -3.62
C CYS A 170 -2.88 -11.31 -3.44
N LEU A 171 -3.58 -11.04 -4.55
CA LEU A 171 -4.92 -10.46 -4.53
C LEU A 171 -5.98 -11.46 -4.04
N MET A 172 -5.74 -12.74 -4.25
CA MET A 172 -6.61 -13.85 -3.83
C MET A 172 -6.20 -14.45 -2.48
N ALA A 173 -5.40 -13.74 -1.68
CA ALA A 173 -4.91 -14.25 -0.40
C ALA A 173 -6.08 -14.65 0.52
N GLY A 174 -6.27 -15.97 0.70
CA GLY A 174 -7.34 -16.54 1.51
C GLY A 174 -8.42 -17.31 0.74
N ASP A 175 -8.49 -17.17 -0.59
CA ASP A 175 -9.40 -17.94 -1.45
C ASP A 175 -8.64 -19.01 -2.25
N GLU A 176 -9.37 -20.05 -2.72
CA GLU A 176 -8.84 -21.03 -3.68
C GLU A 176 -8.34 -20.30 -4.93
N PRO A 177 -7.32 -20.82 -5.63
CA PRO A 177 -6.81 -20.24 -6.87
C PRO A 177 -7.95 -20.00 -7.83
N SER A 178 -8.20 -18.76 -8.16
CA SER A 178 -9.37 -18.42 -8.98
C SER A 178 -9.24 -18.98 -10.39
N SER A 179 -10.40 -19.26 -10.98
CA SER A 179 -10.57 -19.57 -12.40
C SER A 179 -10.14 -18.43 -13.36
N ILE A 180 -9.62 -17.34 -12.83
CA ILE A 180 -9.20 -16.13 -13.57
C ILE A 180 -8.15 -16.45 -14.63
N ASN A 181 -7.48 -17.57 -14.47
CA ASN A 181 -6.35 -17.90 -15.31
C ASN A 181 -6.39 -19.38 -15.76
N ASN A 182 -7.21 -19.70 -16.71
CA ASN A 182 -7.33 -21.04 -17.33
C ASN A 182 -6.05 -21.49 -18.10
N GLY A 183 -4.84 -21.18 -17.58
CA GLY A 183 -3.60 -21.60 -18.20
C GLY A 183 -3.21 -20.85 -19.48
N GLN A 184 -3.92 -19.78 -19.84
CA GLN A 184 -3.60 -18.97 -21.02
C GLN A 184 -2.76 -17.74 -20.63
N ASP A 185 -1.87 -17.33 -21.53
CA ASP A 185 -0.82 -16.30 -21.43
C ASP A 185 -1.34 -14.85 -21.20
N ASN A 186 -2.57 -14.65 -20.73
CA ASN A 186 -3.28 -13.39 -20.59
C ASN A 186 -3.53 -12.98 -19.12
N GLY A 187 -2.74 -13.50 -18.18
CA GLY A 187 -2.96 -13.28 -16.75
C GLY A 187 -3.10 -11.81 -16.33
N VAL A 188 -2.22 -10.94 -16.83
CA VAL A 188 -2.29 -9.49 -16.53
C VAL A 188 -3.60 -8.88 -17.05
N LYS A 189 -4.02 -9.21 -18.28
CA LYS A 189 -5.25 -8.69 -18.87
C LYS A 189 -6.48 -9.14 -18.10
N ASN A 190 -6.49 -10.38 -17.60
CA ASN A 190 -7.60 -10.93 -16.83
C ASN A 190 -7.71 -10.26 -15.45
N ILE A 191 -6.56 -10.01 -14.78
CA ILE A 191 -6.53 -9.26 -13.52
C ILE A 191 -7.08 -7.85 -13.73
N VAL A 192 -6.59 -7.15 -14.75
CA VAL A 192 -7.01 -5.78 -15.09
C VAL A 192 -8.50 -5.71 -15.44
N ALA A 193 -9.03 -6.71 -16.19
CA ALA A 193 -10.44 -6.74 -16.57
C ALA A 193 -11.40 -6.88 -15.39
N GLN A 194 -10.93 -7.40 -14.26
CA GLN A 194 -11.70 -7.59 -13.03
C GLN A 194 -11.40 -6.55 -11.95
N SER A 195 -10.58 -5.55 -12.29
CA SER A 195 -10.14 -4.49 -11.39
C SER A 195 -10.64 -3.14 -11.86
N ASP A 196 -10.81 -2.19 -10.94
CA ASP A 196 -11.11 -0.82 -11.27
C ASP A 196 -9.81 -0.01 -11.41
N LYS A 197 -9.63 0.68 -12.54
CA LYS A 197 -8.47 1.56 -12.73
C LYS A 197 -8.61 2.80 -11.86
N VAL A 198 -7.67 3.00 -10.94
CA VAL A 198 -7.64 4.13 -9.99
C VAL A 198 -6.50 5.12 -10.27
N GLY A 199 -5.67 4.85 -11.27
CA GLY A 199 -4.59 5.78 -11.63
C GLY A 199 -3.69 5.29 -12.75
N ASP A 200 -2.72 6.12 -13.09
CA ASP A 200 -1.59 5.83 -14.00
C ASP A 200 -0.38 6.68 -13.62
N LYS A 201 0.67 6.70 -14.45
CA LYS A 201 1.92 7.43 -14.17
C LYS A 201 1.74 8.94 -13.94
N ASP A 202 0.72 9.54 -14.53
CA ASP A 202 0.46 10.98 -14.49
C ASP A 202 -0.55 11.36 -13.39
N ASN A 203 -1.35 10.39 -12.92
CA ASN A 203 -2.30 10.58 -11.85
C ASN A 203 -2.37 9.32 -10.96
N MET A 204 -1.71 9.37 -9.83
CA MET A 204 -1.69 8.31 -8.81
C MET A 204 -2.30 8.76 -7.48
N THR A 205 -3.23 9.73 -7.50
CA THR A 205 -3.83 10.30 -6.29
C THR A 205 -4.51 9.24 -5.43
N GLU A 206 -5.20 8.28 -6.06
CA GLU A 206 -5.91 7.19 -5.40
C GLU A 206 -5.07 5.91 -5.23
N ALA A 207 -3.81 5.92 -5.70
CA ALA A 207 -2.93 4.77 -5.53
C ALA A 207 -2.58 4.56 -4.05
N ILE A 208 -2.72 3.33 -3.58
CA ILE A 208 -2.44 2.90 -2.20
C ILE A 208 -1.75 1.54 -2.19
N GLU A 209 -1.19 1.18 -1.05
CA GLU A 209 -0.60 -0.15 -0.83
C GLU A 209 -1.63 -1.26 -1.04
N GLY A 210 -1.18 -2.36 -1.64
CA GLY A 210 -2.03 -3.48 -2.03
C GLY A 210 -2.72 -3.33 -3.39
N ASN A 211 -2.67 -2.16 -4.04
CA ASN A 211 -3.12 -2.03 -5.41
C ASN A 211 -2.17 -2.77 -6.37
N ALA A 212 -2.73 -3.33 -7.44
CA ALA A 212 -1.95 -3.82 -8.55
C ALA A 212 -1.45 -2.66 -9.43
N VAL A 213 -0.24 -2.75 -9.94
CA VAL A 213 0.35 -1.78 -10.86
C VAL A 213 0.79 -2.48 -12.14
N THR A 214 0.29 -2.01 -13.29
CA THR A 214 0.73 -2.51 -14.61
C THR A 214 1.88 -1.69 -15.14
N LEU A 215 2.78 -2.36 -15.83
CA LEU A 215 4.05 -1.83 -16.26
C LEU A 215 4.33 -2.23 -17.71
N ASN A 216 4.89 -1.30 -18.47
CA ASN A 216 5.41 -1.58 -19.81
C ASN A 216 6.83 -2.16 -19.71
N ASN A 217 7.01 -3.38 -20.15
CA ASN A 217 8.30 -4.09 -20.08
C ASN A 217 9.15 -3.93 -21.36
N THR A 218 8.98 -2.85 -22.10
CA THR A 218 9.86 -2.52 -23.23
C THR A 218 11.26 -2.16 -22.71
N ARG A 219 12.30 -2.78 -23.27
CA ARG A 219 13.69 -2.55 -22.81
C ARG A 219 14.32 -1.26 -23.36
N SER A 220 13.79 -0.73 -24.45
CA SER A 220 14.29 0.47 -25.14
C SER A 220 13.25 1.59 -25.15
N GLU A 221 13.67 2.82 -25.31
CA GLU A 221 12.81 3.96 -25.59
C GLU A 221 12.73 4.21 -27.11
N PRO A 222 11.58 4.65 -27.66
CA PRO A 222 10.31 4.88 -26.95
C PRO A 222 9.63 3.58 -26.49
N LEU A 223 8.78 3.68 -25.47
CA LEU A 223 8.02 2.52 -24.98
C LEU A 223 7.05 2.02 -26.06
N ASP A 224 6.97 0.69 -26.24
CA ASP A 224 6.02 0.07 -27.15
C ASP A 224 4.61 0.01 -26.49
N PRO A 225 3.60 0.75 -26.99
CA PRO A 225 2.27 0.75 -26.39
C PRO A 225 1.59 -0.63 -26.38
N LYS A 226 2.00 -1.55 -27.28
CA LYS A 226 1.48 -2.92 -27.28
C LYS A 226 1.89 -3.72 -26.04
N LYS A 227 2.89 -3.22 -25.28
CA LYS A 227 3.41 -3.83 -24.06
C LYS A 227 2.93 -3.17 -22.78
N ASP A 228 1.91 -2.32 -22.81
CA ASP A 228 1.39 -1.62 -21.63
C ASP A 228 0.87 -2.56 -20.53
N LEU A 229 0.42 -3.75 -20.89
CA LEU A 229 -0.01 -4.80 -19.97
C LEU A 229 0.96 -6.00 -19.96
N SER A 230 2.23 -5.77 -20.21
CA SER A 230 3.22 -6.86 -20.33
C SER A 230 3.83 -7.27 -18.98
N HIS A 231 3.63 -6.47 -17.95
CA HIS A 231 4.13 -6.76 -16.61
C HIS A 231 3.20 -6.20 -15.53
N ILE A 232 3.22 -6.81 -14.34
CA ILE A 232 2.36 -6.42 -13.23
C ILE A 232 3.08 -6.65 -11.90
N GLY A 233 2.77 -5.83 -10.91
CA GLY A 233 3.26 -5.94 -9.53
C GLY A 233 2.22 -5.47 -8.53
N ILE A 234 2.56 -5.57 -7.25
CA ILE A 234 1.77 -5.05 -6.11
C ILE A 234 2.51 -3.88 -5.50
N ILE A 235 1.82 -2.79 -5.22
CA ILE A 235 2.35 -1.66 -4.44
C ILE A 235 2.49 -2.11 -2.99
N THR A 236 3.72 -2.10 -2.46
CA THR A 236 4.03 -2.53 -1.09
C THR A 236 4.40 -1.39 -0.16
N GLN A 237 4.72 -0.23 -0.72
CA GLN A 237 4.98 0.99 0.04
C GLN A 237 4.68 2.20 -0.83
N ILE A 238 3.99 3.17 -0.28
CA ILE A 238 3.73 4.46 -0.89
C ILE A 238 3.84 5.57 0.16
N GLU A 239 4.64 6.57 -0.11
CA GLU A 239 4.80 7.74 0.74
C GLU A 239 4.53 9.00 -0.07
N ARG A 240 3.99 10.02 0.59
CA ARG A 240 3.63 11.29 -0.04
C ARG A 240 4.18 12.45 0.76
N ASP A 241 4.48 13.54 0.08
CA ASP A 241 4.76 14.83 0.72
C ASP A 241 3.47 15.54 1.17
N ASP A 242 3.61 16.69 1.80
CA ASP A 242 2.49 17.49 2.30
C ASP A 242 1.57 18.02 1.19
N ASN A 243 2.01 18.02 -0.05
CA ASN A 243 1.23 18.39 -1.25
C ASN A 243 0.55 17.19 -1.90
N GLY A 244 0.72 15.98 -1.34
CA GLY A 244 0.16 14.74 -1.87
C GLY A 244 0.98 14.08 -3.00
N ASN A 245 2.15 14.65 -3.37
CA ASN A 245 3.02 14.04 -4.38
C ASN A 245 3.70 12.80 -3.82
N ILE A 246 3.82 11.76 -4.63
CA ILE A 246 4.50 10.53 -4.20
C ILE A 246 6.01 10.76 -4.14
N THR A 247 6.57 10.56 -2.96
CA THR A 247 8.01 10.60 -2.70
C THR A 247 8.65 9.21 -2.75
N THR A 248 7.89 8.18 -2.35
CA THR A 248 8.32 6.79 -2.40
C THR A 248 7.22 5.92 -2.99
N LEU A 249 7.54 5.09 -3.98
CA LEU A 249 6.68 4.03 -4.51
C LEU A 249 7.53 2.78 -4.70
N LYS A 250 7.27 1.77 -3.88
CA LYS A 250 7.93 0.46 -3.92
C LYS A 250 6.95 -0.59 -4.38
N ILE A 251 7.37 -1.43 -5.29
CA ILE A 251 6.56 -2.50 -5.86
C ILE A 251 7.23 -3.86 -5.64
N ALA A 252 6.42 -4.87 -5.33
CA ALA A 252 6.81 -6.27 -5.40
C ALA A 252 6.32 -6.85 -6.72
N HIS A 253 7.20 -7.51 -7.46
CA HIS A 253 6.87 -8.17 -8.72
C HIS A 253 7.80 -9.34 -8.98
N SER A 254 7.43 -10.25 -9.88
CA SER A 254 8.30 -11.35 -10.30
C SER A 254 8.83 -11.12 -11.72
N SER A 255 10.13 -11.25 -11.92
CA SER A 255 10.77 -10.98 -13.21
C SER A 255 11.91 -11.97 -13.50
N GLY A 256 12.02 -12.37 -14.76
CA GLY A 256 13.04 -13.32 -15.22
C GLY A 256 14.40 -12.71 -15.49
N THR A 257 14.50 -11.38 -15.61
CA THR A 257 15.79 -10.71 -15.86
C THR A 257 16.09 -9.75 -14.73
N ALA A 258 17.15 -10.03 -14.03
CA ALA A 258 17.62 -9.20 -12.96
C ALA A 258 18.80 -8.34 -13.41
N GLY A 259 18.72 -7.05 -13.23
CA GLY A 259 19.91 -6.24 -13.03
C GLY A 259 20.67 -6.61 -11.74
N SER A 260 20.06 -7.43 -10.87
CA SER A 260 20.60 -7.91 -9.61
C SER A 260 21.13 -9.35 -9.62
N GLY A 261 21.10 -10.05 -10.77
CA GLY A 261 21.55 -11.44 -10.89
C GLY A 261 20.61 -12.50 -10.30
N LYS A 262 19.44 -12.10 -9.75
CA LYS A 262 18.42 -13.02 -9.21
C LYS A 262 17.14 -12.92 -10.02
N SER A 263 16.55 -14.06 -10.39
CA SER A 263 15.23 -14.13 -11.03
C SER A 263 14.15 -14.45 -10.01
N GLY A 264 12.90 -14.10 -10.33
CA GLY A 264 11.73 -14.34 -9.48
C GLY A 264 11.23 -13.10 -8.72
N PRO A 265 10.47 -13.32 -7.63
CA PRO A 265 9.89 -12.25 -6.81
C PRO A 265 10.96 -11.35 -6.17
N ARG A 266 10.78 -10.04 -6.29
CA ARG A 266 11.65 -9.03 -5.70
C ARG A 266 10.95 -7.70 -5.49
N TYR A 267 11.61 -6.80 -4.74
CA TYR A 267 11.22 -5.40 -4.67
C TYR A 267 12.01 -4.55 -5.65
N ASP A 268 11.33 -3.60 -6.28
CA ASP A 268 11.96 -2.49 -6.98
C ASP A 268 11.28 -1.17 -6.58
N TYR A 269 12.06 -0.10 -6.53
CA TYR A 269 11.50 1.24 -6.38
C TYR A 269 11.09 1.77 -7.75
N ALA A 270 9.83 2.14 -7.90
CA ALA A 270 9.34 2.88 -9.05
C ALA A 270 9.59 4.38 -8.89
N ILE A 271 9.39 4.91 -7.66
CA ILE A 271 9.73 6.28 -7.27
C ILE A 271 10.54 6.21 -5.99
N LYS A 272 11.61 7.00 -5.90
CA LYS A 272 12.43 7.15 -4.70
C LYS A 272 12.92 8.59 -4.60
N ASP A 273 12.82 9.18 -3.40
CA ASP A 273 13.18 10.59 -3.14
C ASP A 273 12.51 11.55 -4.14
N GLY A 274 11.23 11.30 -4.48
CA GLY A 274 10.46 12.06 -5.45
C GLY A 274 10.87 11.87 -6.92
N LYS A 275 11.85 11.02 -7.20
CA LYS A 275 12.35 10.77 -8.56
C LYS A 275 11.80 9.47 -9.13
N SER A 276 11.24 9.57 -10.35
CA SER A 276 10.78 8.40 -11.09
C SER A 276 11.96 7.60 -11.63
N LEU A 277 12.07 6.34 -11.22
CA LEU A 277 13.11 5.41 -11.63
C LEU A 277 12.67 4.57 -12.83
N TYR A 278 13.40 3.49 -13.15
CA TYR A 278 13.14 2.63 -14.31
C TYR A 278 11.67 2.21 -14.43
N TRP A 279 11.10 1.67 -13.37
CA TRP A 279 9.70 1.21 -13.37
C TRP A 279 8.70 2.36 -13.27
N GLY A 280 9.03 3.45 -12.57
CA GLY A 280 8.14 4.62 -12.45
C GLY A 280 7.79 5.25 -13.80
N LYS A 281 8.75 5.32 -14.73
CA LYS A 281 8.54 5.80 -16.10
C LYS A 281 7.70 4.86 -16.96
N ARG A 282 7.45 3.63 -16.49
CA ARG A 282 6.80 2.53 -17.21
C ARG A 282 5.45 2.14 -16.64
N ILE A 283 4.97 2.84 -15.62
CA ILE A 283 3.63 2.63 -15.07
C ILE A 283 2.59 2.98 -16.14
N THR A 284 1.69 2.06 -16.43
CA THR A 284 0.61 2.22 -17.41
C THR A 284 -0.77 2.23 -16.75
N GLY A 285 -0.88 1.70 -15.53
CA GLY A 285 -2.09 1.77 -14.74
C GLY A 285 -1.88 1.31 -13.31
N VAL A 286 -2.72 1.83 -12.42
CA VAL A 286 -2.87 1.37 -11.05
C VAL A 286 -4.30 0.88 -10.89
N TYR A 287 -4.49 -0.27 -10.29
CA TYR A 287 -5.76 -0.97 -10.26
C TYR A 287 -6.10 -1.40 -8.84
N LYS A 288 -7.32 -1.09 -8.43
CA LYS A 288 -7.93 -1.62 -7.23
C LYS A 288 -8.63 -2.93 -7.58
N TRP A 289 -8.25 -4.00 -6.90
CA TRP A 289 -8.93 -5.27 -7.02
C TRP A 289 -10.28 -5.21 -6.31
N ASP A 290 -11.34 -5.41 -7.07
CA ASP A 290 -12.68 -5.64 -6.56
C ASP A 290 -13.18 -6.96 -7.15
N LYS A 291 -13.29 -8.00 -6.32
CA LYS A 291 -13.90 -9.26 -6.75
C LYS A 291 -15.33 -8.94 -7.18
N LYS A 292 -15.57 -8.80 -8.48
CA LYS A 292 -16.94 -8.69 -8.99
C LYS A 292 -17.62 -10.02 -8.74
N PRO A 293 -18.85 -10.03 -8.18
CA PRO A 293 -19.59 -11.28 -8.05
C PRO A 293 -19.71 -11.94 -9.41
N ASP A 294 -19.48 -13.25 -9.46
CA ASP A 294 -19.69 -14.05 -10.67
C ASP A 294 -21.09 -13.76 -11.21
N LYS A 295 -21.18 -13.32 -12.48
CA LYS A 295 -22.43 -13.10 -13.18
C LYS A 295 -23.07 -14.42 -13.55
#